data_6a0937eae5cacb121e6c5bc713d427ac
#
_entry.id   6a0937eae5cacb121e6c5bc713d427ac
#
_cell.length_a   1.000
_cell.length_b   1.000
_cell.length_c   1.000
_cell.angle_alpha   90.00
_cell.angle_beta   90.00
_cell.angle_gamma   90.00
#
_symmetry.space_group_name_H-M   'P 1'
#
loop_
_entity.id
_entity.type
_entity.pdbx_description
1 polymer ?
#
loop_
_entity_poly.entity_id
_entity_poly.type
_entity_poly.pdbx_seq_one_letter_code
_entity_poly.pdbx_strand_id
1 'polypeptide(L)'
;MNVIETIKKILTDCPLMDEFNNNIHIDYMSLGDVKEMDTGVYPLGTSLVSGDILGNKKYHINFSVFADRKAYEDYDRLNNSGFLLSLTYYLNQLKDIAITENVNGEEKNGVITKISAGNGLLFSVPSGDINDGVTYQIQIGVSYTIFK
;
A
#
# COMPACT_ATOMS: atom_id res chain seq x y z
N MET A 1 1.66 -11.79 11.78
CA MET A 1 1.42 -11.40 10.37
C MET A 1 2.73 -10.99 9.73
N ASN A 2 2.95 -11.40 8.49
CA ASN A 2 4.11 -10.95 7.74
C ASN A 2 3.93 -9.49 7.26
N VAL A 3 4.96 -8.95 6.61
CA VAL A 3 4.94 -7.53 6.19
C VAL A 3 3.83 -7.25 5.16
N ILE A 4 3.56 -8.18 4.24
CA ILE A 4 2.52 -8.01 3.21
C ILE A 4 1.13 -8.00 3.84
N GLU A 5 0.85 -8.96 4.71
CA GLU A 5 -0.41 -9.04 5.44
C GLU A 5 -0.62 -7.81 6.33
N THR A 6 0.45 -7.32 6.94
CA THR A 6 0.42 -6.13 7.79
C THR A 6 0.07 -4.89 6.99
N ILE A 7 0.65 -4.70 5.81
CA ILE A 7 0.31 -3.57 4.95
C ILE A 7 -1.15 -3.66 4.49
N LYS A 8 -1.62 -4.84 4.11
CA LYS A 8 -3.05 -5.03 3.78
C LYS A 8 -3.95 -4.65 4.96
N LYS A 9 -3.60 -5.09 6.16
CA LYS A 9 -4.36 -4.76 7.37
C LYS A 9 -4.35 -3.27 7.67
N ILE A 10 -3.21 -2.61 7.54
CA ILE A 10 -3.09 -1.15 7.73
C ILE A 10 -4.04 -0.42 6.79
N LEU A 11 -4.07 -0.80 5.51
CA LEU A 11 -4.97 -0.19 4.53
C LEU A 11 -6.43 -0.51 4.82
N THR A 12 -6.74 -1.73 5.24
CA THR A 12 -8.11 -2.13 5.59
C THR A 12 -8.62 -1.36 6.80
N ASP A 13 -7.78 -1.15 7.81
CA ASP A 13 -8.15 -0.46 9.05
C ASP A 13 -8.07 1.07 8.94
N CYS A 14 -7.53 1.59 7.84
CA CYS A 14 -7.40 3.03 7.62
C CYS A 14 -8.78 3.68 7.43
N PRO A 15 -9.15 4.66 8.25
CA PRO A 15 -10.47 5.32 8.12
C PRO A 15 -10.68 5.99 6.77
N LEU A 16 -9.61 6.41 6.11
CA LEU A 16 -9.68 7.03 4.79
C LEU A 16 -10.07 6.04 3.69
N MET A 17 -9.97 4.74 3.97
CA MET A 17 -10.25 3.66 3.02
C MET A 17 -11.60 2.98 3.28
N ASP A 18 -12.48 3.56 4.09
CA ASP A 18 -13.75 2.93 4.47
C ASP A 18 -14.60 2.49 3.28
N GLU A 19 -14.59 3.26 2.20
CA GLU A 19 -15.31 2.92 0.97
C GLU A 19 -14.72 1.70 0.25
N PHE A 20 -13.50 1.28 0.60
CA PHE A 20 -12.75 0.21 -0.07
C PHE A 20 -12.46 -0.99 0.81
N ASN A 21 -12.84 -0.96 2.09
CA ASN A 21 -12.42 -1.95 3.07
C ASN A 21 -12.69 -3.40 2.66
N ASN A 22 -13.74 -3.63 1.89
CA ASN A 22 -14.12 -4.96 1.42
C ASN A 22 -13.52 -5.33 0.05
N ASN A 23 -12.81 -4.40 -0.60
CA ASN A 23 -12.34 -4.53 -1.97
C ASN A 23 -10.82 -4.33 -2.09
N ILE A 24 -10.06 -4.69 -1.05
CA ILE A 24 -8.61 -4.63 -1.08
C ILE A 24 -8.05 -6.02 -1.38
N HIS A 25 -7.32 -6.12 -2.48
CA HIS A 25 -6.75 -7.38 -2.97
C HIS A 25 -5.23 -7.33 -3.03
N ILE A 26 -4.56 -8.47 -2.83
CA ILE A 26 -3.13 -8.61 -3.02
C ILE A 26 -2.88 -9.22 -4.40
N ASP A 27 -2.00 -8.59 -5.18
CA ASP A 27 -1.61 -9.02 -6.54
C ASP A 27 -2.79 -9.17 -7.51
N TYR A 28 -3.90 -8.50 -7.20
CA TYR A 28 -5.10 -8.57 -8.01
C TYR A 28 -5.86 -7.25 -7.97
N MET A 29 -6.51 -6.94 -9.08
CA MET A 29 -7.41 -5.82 -9.22
C MET A 29 -8.38 -6.11 -10.35
N SER A 30 -9.66 -5.74 -10.20
CA SER A 30 -10.64 -5.85 -11.28
C SER A 30 -10.31 -4.86 -12.39
N LEU A 31 -9.66 -5.35 -13.43
CA LEU A 31 -9.28 -4.50 -14.57
C LEU A 31 -10.50 -4.22 -15.43
N GLY A 32 -10.71 -2.96 -15.76
CA GLY A 32 -11.76 -2.52 -16.66
C GLY A 32 -13.12 -2.29 -16.02
N ASP A 33 -13.31 -2.63 -14.74
CA ASP A 33 -14.54 -2.33 -14.00
C ASP A 33 -14.25 -1.42 -12.80
N VAL A 34 -13.97 -0.16 -13.10
CA VAL A 34 -13.72 0.88 -12.10
C VAL A 34 -14.94 1.21 -11.26
N LYS A 35 -16.14 0.74 -11.63
CA LYS A 35 -17.37 0.97 -10.88
C LYS A 35 -17.37 0.25 -9.54
N GLU A 36 -16.60 -0.83 -9.41
CA GLU A 36 -16.46 -1.59 -8.17
C GLU A 36 -15.52 -0.93 -7.16
N MET A 37 -14.80 0.13 -7.56
CA MET A 37 -13.86 0.86 -6.70
C MET A 37 -12.87 -0.06 -5.99
N ASP A 38 -12.31 -1.02 -6.72
CA ASP A 38 -11.33 -1.95 -6.18
C ASP A 38 -10.02 -1.26 -5.82
N THR A 39 -9.33 -1.83 -4.84
CA THR A 39 -7.96 -1.45 -4.49
C THR A 39 -7.08 -2.68 -4.62
N GLY A 40 -6.00 -2.56 -5.38
CA GLY A 40 -5.00 -3.59 -5.54
C GLY A 40 -3.68 -3.20 -4.89
N VAL A 41 -3.08 -4.10 -4.12
CA VAL A 41 -1.78 -3.91 -3.49
C VAL A 41 -0.79 -4.88 -4.12
N TYR A 42 0.25 -4.34 -4.75
CA TYR A 42 1.23 -5.12 -5.51
C TYR A 42 2.61 -5.00 -4.87
N PRO A 43 3.08 -6.05 -4.17
CA PRO A 43 4.46 -6.09 -3.70
C PRO A 43 5.43 -6.10 -4.87
N LEU A 44 6.45 -5.23 -4.82
CA LEU A 44 7.42 -5.05 -5.91
C LEU A 44 8.77 -5.71 -5.65
N GLY A 45 8.90 -6.42 -4.55
CA GLY A 45 10.13 -7.11 -4.20
C GLY A 45 10.82 -6.51 -2.98
N THR A 46 11.65 -7.34 -2.38
CA THR A 46 12.34 -7.04 -1.13
C THR A 46 13.83 -7.06 -1.35
N SER A 47 14.55 -6.16 -0.71
CA SER A 47 16.00 -6.14 -0.70
C SER A 47 16.55 -6.08 0.72
N LEU A 48 17.65 -6.80 0.96
CA LEU A 48 18.42 -6.68 2.19
C LEU A 48 19.23 -5.38 2.13
N VAL A 49 19.04 -4.51 3.12
CA VAL A 49 19.72 -3.22 3.19
C VAL A 49 21.01 -3.36 4.01
N SER A 50 20.93 -3.96 5.18
CA SER A 50 22.09 -4.13 6.07
C SER A 50 21.82 -5.20 7.12
N GLY A 51 22.88 -5.65 7.79
CA GLY A 51 22.79 -6.50 8.97
C GLY A 51 23.68 -5.93 10.06
N ASP A 52 23.32 -6.16 11.33
CA ASP A 52 24.16 -5.78 12.47
C ASP A 52 24.99 -6.98 12.97
N ILE A 53 25.90 -6.70 13.88
CA ILE A 53 26.78 -7.73 14.46
C ILE A 53 26.04 -8.71 15.37
N LEU A 54 24.82 -8.36 15.80
CA LEU A 54 23.97 -9.22 16.63
C LEU A 54 23.13 -10.19 15.77
N GLY A 55 23.19 -10.07 14.45
CA GLY A 55 22.45 -10.92 13.53
C GLY A 55 21.07 -10.40 13.13
N ASN A 56 20.68 -9.23 13.57
CA ASN A 56 19.45 -8.57 13.10
C ASN A 56 19.68 -8.05 11.68
N LYS A 57 18.65 -8.16 10.83
CA LYS A 57 18.76 -7.76 9.43
C LYS A 57 17.70 -6.75 9.06
N LYS A 58 18.10 -5.72 8.35
CA LYS A 58 17.21 -4.68 7.83
C LYS A 58 16.89 -4.94 6.37
N TYR A 59 15.61 -4.85 6.07
CA TYR A 59 15.09 -5.03 4.71
C TYR A 59 14.27 -3.83 4.29
N HIS A 60 14.10 -3.71 2.99
CA HIS A 60 13.22 -2.72 2.39
C HIS A 60 12.35 -3.41 1.32
N ILE A 61 11.06 -3.17 1.37
CA ILE A 61 10.11 -3.66 0.36
C ILE A 61 9.30 -2.49 -0.17
N ASN A 62 9.06 -2.48 -1.48
CA ASN A 62 8.20 -1.50 -2.12
C ASN A 62 6.87 -2.11 -2.51
N PHE A 63 5.82 -1.29 -2.46
CA PHE A 63 4.49 -1.65 -2.93
C PHE A 63 3.99 -0.58 -3.89
N SER A 64 3.25 -0.99 -4.90
CA SER A 64 2.37 -0.09 -5.65
C SER A 64 0.93 -0.40 -5.25
N VAL A 65 0.20 0.64 -4.89
CA VAL A 65 -1.23 0.55 -4.56
C VAL A 65 -2.00 1.28 -5.65
N PHE A 66 -2.93 0.56 -6.27
CA PHE A 66 -3.82 1.12 -7.29
C PHE A 66 -5.23 1.15 -6.72
N ALA A 67 -5.92 2.26 -6.93
CA ALA A 67 -7.29 2.43 -6.47
C ALA A 67 -8.15 3.00 -7.59
N ASP A 68 -9.23 2.28 -7.90
CA ASP A 68 -10.24 2.74 -8.85
C ASP A 68 -11.19 3.71 -8.19
N ARG A 69 -11.44 4.83 -8.83
CA ARG A 69 -12.29 5.91 -8.32
C ARG A 69 -13.15 6.51 -9.41
N LYS A 70 -14.31 7.01 -9.00
CA LYS A 70 -15.14 7.87 -9.88
C LYS A 70 -14.47 9.22 -10.06
N ALA A 71 -14.54 9.76 -11.26
CA ALA A 71 -13.93 11.05 -11.60
C ALA A 71 -14.78 11.82 -12.63
N TYR A 72 -16.09 11.85 -12.39
CA TYR A 72 -17.05 12.45 -13.33
C TYR A 72 -16.89 13.96 -13.49
N GLU A 73 -16.46 14.66 -12.43
CA GLU A 73 -16.37 16.12 -12.38
C GLU A 73 -15.03 16.55 -11.80
N ASP A 74 -14.66 17.82 -11.98
CA ASP A 74 -13.47 18.40 -11.35
C ASP A 74 -13.48 18.25 -9.84
N TYR A 75 -14.65 18.32 -9.23
CA TYR A 75 -14.85 18.13 -7.79
C TYR A 75 -14.43 16.71 -7.37
N ASP A 76 -14.81 15.69 -8.12
CA ASP A 76 -14.40 14.30 -7.84
C ASP A 76 -12.89 14.13 -7.94
N ARG A 77 -12.28 14.71 -8.97
CA ARG A 77 -10.82 14.66 -9.17
C ARG A 77 -10.08 15.39 -8.04
N LEU A 78 -10.60 16.52 -7.60
CA LEU A 78 -10.03 17.26 -6.47
C LEU A 78 -10.10 16.44 -5.19
N ASN A 79 -11.25 15.82 -4.91
CA ASN A 79 -11.44 14.95 -3.75
C ASN A 79 -10.51 13.74 -3.81
N ASN A 80 -10.34 13.10 -4.97
CA ASN A 80 -9.47 11.97 -5.15
C ASN A 80 -8.01 12.32 -4.89
N SER A 81 -7.57 13.48 -5.38
CA SER A 81 -6.21 13.98 -5.13
C SER A 81 -6.00 14.32 -3.64
N GLY A 82 -6.99 14.92 -3.01
CA GLY A 82 -6.98 15.20 -1.58
C GLY A 82 -6.95 13.91 -0.74
N PHE A 83 -7.67 12.90 -1.17
CA PHE A 83 -7.62 11.56 -0.55
C PHE A 83 -6.21 10.96 -0.61
N LEU A 84 -5.55 11.00 -1.77
CA LEU A 84 -4.19 10.48 -1.92
C LEU A 84 -3.20 11.21 -1.03
N LEU A 85 -3.32 12.53 -0.93
CA LEU A 85 -2.47 13.33 -0.06
C LEU A 85 -2.70 13.00 1.42
N SER A 86 -3.96 12.87 1.83
CA SER A 86 -4.32 12.49 3.20
C SER A 86 -3.82 11.08 3.54
N LEU A 87 -3.93 10.15 2.62
CA LEU A 87 -3.42 8.78 2.77
C LEU A 87 -1.89 8.78 2.92
N THR A 88 -1.20 9.62 2.14
CA THR A 88 0.25 9.80 2.26
C THR A 88 0.64 10.25 3.67
N TYR A 89 -0.04 11.26 4.20
CA TYR A 89 0.23 11.75 5.55
C TYR A 89 -0.07 10.68 6.62
N TYR A 90 -1.16 9.96 6.46
CA TYR A 90 -1.52 8.89 7.39
C TYR A 90 -0.45 7.79 7.42
N LEU A 91 -0.02 7.32 6.26
CA LEU A 91 0.96 6.23 6.16
C LEU A 91 2.34 6.65 6.66
N ASN A 92 2.75 7.90 6.39
CA ASN A 92 4.08 8.39 6.77
C ASN A 92 4.28 8.55 8.28
N GLN A 93 3.20 8.59 9.07
CA GLN A 93 3.30 8.66 10.53
C GLN A 93 3.43 7.30 11.20
N LEU A 94 3.15 6.21 10.48
CA LEU A 94 3.16 4.86 11.04
C LEU A 94 4.59 4.34 11.20
N LYS A 95 4.87 3.75 12.35
CA LYS A 95 6.17 3.15 12.68
C LYS A 95 6.02 2.16 13.84
N ASP A 96 7.08 1.41 14.10
CA ASP A 96 7.19 0.51 15.25
C ASP A 96 6.06 -0.53 15.30
N ILE A 97 5.71 -1.08 14.14
CA ILE A 97 4.65 -2.08 14.02
C ILE A 97 5.26 -3.48 14.04
N ALA A 98 4.84 -4.29 15.01
CA ALA A 98 5.35 -5.65 15.15
C ALA A 98 4.88 -6.55 14.00
N ILE A 99 5.80 -7.35 13.48
CA ILE A 99 5.55 -8.35 12.45
C ILE A 99 6.19 -9.69 12.81
N THR A 100 5.77 -10.73 12.12
CA THR A 100 6.40 -12.05 12.17
C THR A 100 6.66 -12.52 10.75
N GLU A 101 7.85 -13.05 10.50
CA GLU A 101 8.23 -13.55 9.18
C GLU A 101 8.74 -14.98 9.29
N ASN A 102 8.43 -15.79 8.28
CA ASN A 102 9.02 -17.10 8.15
C ASN A 102 10.30 -16.99 7.32
N VAL A 103 11.43 -17.21 7.97
CA VAL A 103 12.75 -17.12 7.34
C VAL A 103 13.38 -18.50 7.35
N ASN A 104 13.48 -19.12 6.17
CA ASN A 104 14.07 -20.45 6.01
C ASN A 104 13.40 -21.52 6.90
N GLY A 105 12.09 -21.45 7.08
CA GLY A 105 11.34 -22.41 7.88
C GLY A 105 11.23 -22.06 9.37
N GLU A 106 11.88 -20.99 9.82
CA GLU A 106 11.78 -20.49 11.19
C GLU A 106 10.95 -19.22 11.27
N GLU A 107 10.03 -19.19 12.21
CA GLU A 107 9.27 -17.97 12.51
C GLU A 107 10.13 -17.03 13.33
N LYS A 108 10.34 -15.82 12.83
CA LYS A 108 11.12 -14.78 13.48
C LYS A 108 10.29 -13.52 13.70
N ASN A 109 10.53 -12.87 14.82
CA ASN A 109 9.91 -11.60 15.11
C ASN A 109 10.63 -10.48 14.38
N GLY A 110 9.89 -9.43 14.06
CA GLY A 110 10.44 -8.25 13.44
C GLY A 110 9.61 -7.02 13.76
N VAL A 111 10.02 -5.89 13.23
CA VAL A 111 9.34 -4.62 13.40
C VAL A 111 9.45 -3.80 12.12
N ILE A 112 8.33 -3.20 11.71
CA ILE A 112 8.32 -2.17 10.68
C ILE A 112 8.80 -0.88 11.34
N THR A 113 9.95 -0.38 10.90
CA THR A 113 10.56 0.82 11.49
C THR A 113 10.10 2.10 10.82
N LYS A 114 9.73 2.03 9.53
CA LYS A 114 9.31 3.20 8.78
C LYS A 114 8.44 2.79 7.61
N ILE A 115 7.39 3.58 7.37
CA ILE A 115 6.60 3.52 6.15
C ILE A 115 6.71 4.87 5.47
N SER A 116 7.03 4.86 4.18
CA SER A 116 7.15 6.07 3.37
C SER A 116 6.20 5.94 2.19
N ALA A 117 5.23 6.82 2.10
CA ALA A 117 4.27 6.84 0.99
C ALA A 117 4.44 8.13 0.18
N GLY A 118 4.19 8.05 -1.11
CA GLY A 118 4.30 9.20 -1.97
C GLY A 118 3.97 8.89 -3.42
N ASN A 119 4.19 9.88 -4.29
CA ASN A 119 3.94 9.78 -5.72
C ASN A 119 2.49 9.38 -6.05
N GLY A 120 1.53 9.85 -5.23
CA GLY A 120 0.11 9.67 -5.50
C GLY A 120 -0.29 10.48 -6.73
N LEU A 121 -0.81 9.79 -7.75
CA LEU A 121 -1.15 10.42 -9.02
C LEU A 121 -2.24 9.65 -9.76
N LEU A 122 -2.85 10.33 -10.72
CA LEU A 122 -3.70 9.68 -11.70
C LEU A 122 -2.82 8.77 -12.58
N PHE A 123 -3.08 7.47 -12.53
CA PHE A 123 -2.29 6.48 -13.24
C PHE A 123 -2.86 6.19 -14.63
N SER A 124 -4.17 5.94 -14.74
CA SER A 124 -4.77 5.62 -16.01
C SER A 124 -6.28 5.91 -16.04
N VAL A 125 -6.82 5.99 -17.24
CA VAL A 125 -8.26 6.02 -17.52
C VAL A 125 -8.57 4.73 -18.29
N PRO A 126 -8.94 3.63 -17.61
CA PRO A 126 -9.01 2.31 -18.23
C PRO A 126 -9.92 2.20 -19.44
N SER A 127 -11.07 2.90 -19.44
CA SER A 127 -12.01 2.89 -20.55
C SER A 127 -11.68 3.90 -21.65
N GLY A 128 -10.70 4.79 -21.41
CA GLY A 128 -10.44 5.96 -22.26
C GLY A 128 -11.40 7.11 -22.06
N ASP A 129 -12.44 6.94 -21.24
CA ASP A 129 -13.41 7.98 -20.87
C ASP A 129 -13.37 8.20 -19.37
N ILE A 130 -12.99 9.42 -18.94
CA ILE A 130 -12.89 9.79 -17.53
C ILE A 130 -14.23 9.65 -16.79
N ASN A 131 -15.35 9.71 -17.49
CA ASN A 131 -16.66 9.56 -16.89
C ASN A 131 -16.94 8.12 -16.43
N ASP A 132 -16.22 7.14 -16.91
CA ASP A 132 -16.33 5.74 -16.49
C ASP A 132 -15.43 5.41 -15.30
N GLY A 133 -14.71 6.41 -14.79
CA GLY A 133 -13.80 6.25 -13.65
C GLY A 133 -12.34 6.22 -14.06
N VAL A 134 -11.48 6.35 -13.08
CA VAL A 134 -10.03 6.43 -13.25
C VAL A 134 -9.34 5.56 -12.22
N THR A 135 -8.08 5.22 -12.49
CA THR A 135 -7.21 4.51 -11.56
C THR A 135 -6.13 5.43 -11.05
N TYR A 136 -6.01 5.54 -9.75
CA TYR A 136 -4.93 6.27 -9.07
C TYR A 136 -3.88 5.29 -8.56
N GLN A 137 -2.66 5.76 -8.46
CA GLN A 137 -1.54 4.99 -7.92
C GLN A 137 -0.90 5.75 -6.77
N ILE A 138 -0.50 5.02 -5.73
CA ILE A 138 0.41 5.52 -4.71
C ILE A 138 1.51 4.48 -4.49
N GLN A 139 2.73 4.94 -4.24
CA GLN A 139 3.86 4.07 -3.95
C GLN A 139 4.16 4.10 -2.45
N ILE A 140 4.40 2.90 -1.89
CA ILE A 140 4.70 2.74 -0.47
C ILE A 140 6.03 2.00 -0.35
N GLY A 141 6.96 2.59 0.40
CA GLY A 141 8.21 1.95 0.79
C GLY A 141 8.15 1.57 2.27
N VAL A 142 8.50 0.34 2.60
CA VAL A 142 8.46 -0.17 3.97
C VAL A 142 9.85 -0.64 4.37
N SER A 143 10.38 -0.05 5.42
CA SER A 143 11.64 -0.50 6.04
C SER A 143 11.31 -1.31 7.29
N TYR A 144 11.88 -2.50 7.40
CA TYR A 144 11.63 -3.37 8.53
C TYR A 144 12.89 -4.13 8.94
N THR A 145 12.91 -4.56 10.19
CA THR A 145 14.01 -5.32 10.77
C THR A 145 13.50 -6.68 11.20
N ILE A 146 14.23 -7.74 10.84
CA ILE A 146 13.98 -9.09 11.34
C ILE A 146 15.03 -9.39 12.40
N PHE A 147 14.57 -9.75 13.60
CA PHE A 147 15.45 -10.09 14.71
C PHE A 147 16.00 -11.50 14.56
N LYS A 148 17.18 -11.69 15.06
CA LYS A 148 17.87 -12.97 15.07
C LYS A 148 17.08 -14.07 15.79
#